data_151d61004d22a4d5d3b83daf5b47d4ae
#
_entry.id   151d61004d22a4d5d3b83daf5b47d4ae
#
_cell.length_a   1.000
_cell.length_b   1.000
_cell.length_c   1.000
_cell.angle_alpha   90.00
_cell.angle_beta   90.00
_cell.angle_gamma   90.00
#
_symmetry.space_group_name_H-M   'P 1'
#
loop_
_entity.id
_entity.type
_entity.pdbx_description
1 polymer ?
#
loop_
_entity_poly.entity_id
_entity_poly.type
_entity_poly.pdbx_seq_one_letter_code
_entity_poly.pdbx_strand_id
1 'polypeptide(L)'
;MAVPTYRSSRTASRPAAALLTCDAVASEAERCAHFRIRHQVFVIEQGLFGGSFGGADGDETDARDVDPATIHVIGRADETICGTVRLYPVGPRGRWKGDRLAVLASYRHLGLGAPLVRFAVGSAARLGGRDMEAFIQPANVAFFRWLGWRPAGSLVDYAGIPHQRMLIDLTRP
;
A
#
# COMPACT_ATOMS: atom_id res chain seq x y z
N MET A 1 -3.29 12.12 65.39
CA MET A 1 -2.19 12.26 64.40
C MET A 1 -2.62 11.54 63.11
N ALA A 2 -2.92 12.31 62.07
CA ALA A 2 -3.34 11.79 60.76
C ALA A 2 -2.11 11.71 59.86
N VAL A 3 -1.82 10.53 59.27
CA VAL A 3 -0.74 10.30 58.33
C VAL A 3 -1.19 10.73 56.94
N PRO A 4 -0.46 11.58 56.23
CA PRO A 4 -0.83 11.97 54.84
C PRO A 4 -0.51 10.84 53.88
N THR A 5 -1.54 10.34 53.18
CA THR A 5 -1.42 9.42 52.05
C THR A 5 -0.86 10.16 50.83
N TYR A 6 0.38 9.85 50.47
CA TYR A 6 1.00 10.34 49.22
C TYR A 6 0.39 9.61 48.01
N ARG A 7 -0.43 10.29 47.25
CA ARG A 7 -0.88 9.83 45.93
C ARG A 7 0.23 10.08 44.90
N SER A 8 0.93 8.99 44.54
CA SER A 8 1.86 9.01 43.40
C SER A 8 1.04 9.11 42.11
N SER A 9 1.01 10.28 41.49
CA SER A 9 0.50 10.48 40.14
C SER A 9 1.51 9.89 39.15
N ARG A 10 1.27 8.63 38.72
CA ARG A 10 1.95 8.09 37.54
C ARG A 10 1.45 8.88 36.34
N THR A 11 2.26 9.79 35.85
CA THR A 11 2.12 10.36 34.52
C THR A 11 2.35 9.22 33.54
N ALA A 12 1.25 8.69 32.97
CA ALA A 12 1.34 7.73 31.87
C ALA A 12 1.96 8.48 30.68
N SER A 13 3.22 8.19 30.38
CA SER A 13 3.86 8.67 29.16
C SER A 13 3.03 8.18 27.96
N ARG A 14 2.56 9.12 27.15
CA ARG A 14 1.91 8.82 25.88
C ARG A 14 2.90 8.00 25.04
N PRO A 15 2.52 6.80 24.54
CA PRO A 15 3.44 6.01 23.75
C PRO A 15 3.92 6.87 22.56
N ALA A 16 5.22 6.82 22.31
CA ALA A 16 5.80 7.50 21.16
C ALA A 16 5.08 7.02 19.89
N ALA A 17 4.80 7.97 18.97
CA ALA A 17 4.20 7.59 17.69
C ALA A 17 5.20 6.70 16.92
N ALA A 18 4.72 5.59 16.35
CA ALA A 18 5.56 4.70 15.56
C ALA A 18 6.17 5.44 14.36
N LEU A 19 7.45 5.20 14.11
CA LEU A 19 8.14 5.72 12.93
C LEU A 19 7.67 4.95 11.69
N LEU A 20 7.10 5.64 10.72
CA LEU A 20 6.65 5.06 9.46
C LEU A 20 7.67 5.32 8.35
N THR A 21 8.19 4.25 7.73
CA THR A 21 9.12 4.34 6.61
C THR A 21 8.64 3.50 5.43
N CYS A 22 9.09 3.87 4.22
CA CYS A 22 8.80 3.12 2.99
C CYS A 22 10.07 3.02 2.16
N ASP A 23 10.36 1.82 1.66
CA ASP A 23 11.55 1.53 0.87
C ASP A 23 11.21 0.58 -0.29
N ALA A 24 11.97 0.67 -1.38
CA ALA A 24 11.95 -0.38 -2.39
C ALA A 24 12.57 -1.67 -1.80
N VAL A 25 12.01 -2.81 -2.15
CA VAL A 25 12.53 -4.12 -1.74
C VAL A 25 13.97 -4.27 -2.22
N ALA A 26 14.90 -4.55 -1.29
CA ALA A 26 16.33 -4.68 -1.55
C ALA A 26 16.90 -6.09 -1.23
N SER A 27 16.12 -6.95 -0.58
CA SER A 27 16.54 -8.29 -0.20
C SER A 27 15.46 -9.34 -0.45
N GLU A 28 15.86 -10.61 -0.52
CA GLU A 28 14.91 -11.72 -0.65
C GLU A 28 14.01 -11.84 0.59
N ALA A 29 14.51 -11.56 1.77
CA ALA A 29 13.71 -11.55 2.99
C ALA A 29 12.59 -10.49 2.94
N GLU A 30 12.89 -9.30 2.44
CA GLU A 30 11.90 -8.24 2.22
C GLU A 30 10.90 -8.61 1.12
N ARG A 31 11.38 -9.25 0.05
CA ARG A 31 10.53 -9.76 -1.03
C ARG A 31 9.54 -10.80 -0.51
N CYS A 32 9.99 -11.75 0.28
CA CYS A 32 9.13 -12.72 0.95
C CYS A 32 8.12 -12.05 1.90
N ALA A 33 8.52 -11.03 2.64
CA ALA A 33 7.62 -10.27 3.50
C ALA A 33 6.55 -9.51 2.68
N HIS A 34 6.97 -8.87 1.57
CA HIS A 34 6.06 -8.19 0.64
C HIS A 34 4.95 -9.14 0.15
N PHE A 35 5.29 -10.32 -0.34
CA PHE A 35 4.31 -11.29 -0.84
C PHE A 35 3.43 -11.86 0.28
N ARG A 36 3.98 -12.16 1.46
CA ARG A 36 3.18 -12.62 2.60
C ARG A 36 2.11 -11.61 3.03
N ILE A 37 2.45 -10.32 3.04
CA ILE A 37 1.48 -9.26 3.38
C ILE A 37 0.37 -9.19 2.33
N ARG A 38 0.70 -9.25 1.05
CA ARG A 38 -0.26 -9.29 -0.05
C ARG A 38 -1.21 -10.49 0.09
N HIS A 39 -0.64 -11.68 0.28
CA HIS A 39 -1.43 -12.90 0.49
C HIS A 39 -2.37 -12.77 1.69
N GLN A 40 -1.86 -12.31 2.83
CA GLN A 40 -2.67 -12.13 4.05
C GLN A 40 -3.85 -11.18 3.80
N VAL A 41 -3.62 -10.06 3.11
CA VAL A 41 -4.66 -9.04 2.91
C VAL A 41 -5.60 -9.40 1.77
N PHE A 42 -5.08 -9.80 0.62
CA PHE A 42 -5.93 -9.99 -0.56
C PHE A 42 -6.57 -11.38 -0.60
N VAL A 43 -5.85 -12.43 -0.22
CA VAL A 43 -6.37 -13.79 -0.27
C VAL A 43 -7.12 -14.14 1.01
N ILE A 44 -6.44 -14.03 2.16
CA ILE A 44 -7.02 -14.50 3.43
C ILE A 44 -8.12 -13.56 3.93
N GLU A 45 -7.86 -12.25 3.96
CA GLU A 45 -8.81 -11.28 4.55
C GLU A 45 -9.93 -10.90 3.57
N GLN A 46 -9.60 -10.63 2.29
CA GLN A 46 -10.57 -10.15 1.31
C GLN A 46 -11.18 -11.24 0.45
N GLY A 47 -10.63 -12.46 0.48
CA GLY A 47 -11.10 -13.57 -0.35
C GLY A 47 -10.90 -13.35 -1.86
N LEU A 48 -10.00 -12.42 -2.24
CA LEU A 48 -9.64 -12.16 -3.63
C LEU A 48 -8.66 -13.23 -4.11
N PHE A 49 -8.68 -13.51 -5.43
CA PHE A 49 -7.77 -14.44 -6.08
C PHE A 49 -7.89 -15.91 -5.59
N GLY A 50 -8.85 -16.22 -4.70
CA GLY A 50 -9.12 -17.57 -4.25
C GLY A 50 -9.88 -18.36 -5.33
N GLY A 51 -9.24 -19.33 -5.97
CA GLY A 51 -9.88 -20.44 -6.67
C GLY A 51 -10.12 -20.34 -8.16
N SER A 52 -9.89 -19.22 -8.87
CA SER A 52 -10.16 -19.17 -10.32
C SER A 52 -9.23 -18.29 -11.16
N PHE A 53 -8.40 -17.48 -10.58
CA PHE A 53 -7.49 -16.56 -11.30
C PHE A 53 -6.05 -16.57 -10.77
N GLY A 54 -5.76 -17.31 -9.71
CA GLY A 54 -4.40 -17.60 -9.26
C GLY A 54 -3.83 -18.81 -9.99
N GLY A 55 -2.53 -18.89 -10.11
CA GLY A 55 -1.84 -20.12 -10.47
C GLY A 55 -2.24 -21.27 -9.55
N ALA A 56 -1.74 -22.47 -9.80
CA ALA A 56 -2.14 -23.72 -9.14
C ALA A 56 -2.17 -23.69 -7.59
N ASP A 57 -1.63 -22.65 -6.96
CA ASP A 57 -1.51 -22.48 -5.52
C ASP A 57 -2.34 -21.31 -4.94
N GLY A 58 -3.23 -20.68 -5.73
CA GLY A 58 -4.02 -19.55 -5.25
C GLY A 58 -3.20 -18.31 -4.92
N ASP A 59 -2.00 -18.20 -5.48
CA ASP A 59 -1.09 -17.09 -5.25
C ASP A 59 -1.60 -15.81 -5.91
N GLU A 60 -1.54 -14.74 -5.17
CA GLU A 60 -1.87 -13.38 -5.60
C GLU A 60 -0.76 -12.79 -6.49
N THR A 61 0.17 -13.63 -6.97
CA THR A 61 1.27 -13.29 -7.86
C THR A 61 0.85 -13.32 -9.34
N ASP A 62 1.50 -12.49 -10.15
CA ASP A 62 1.27 -12.42 -11.59
C ASP A 62 2.59 -12.15 -12.35
N ALA A 63 2.54 -12.15 -13.69
CA ALA A 63 3.71 -11.93 -14.54
C ALA A 63 4.43 -10.58 -14.27
N ARG A 64 3.76 -9.60 -13.66
CA ARG A 64 4.38 -8.34 -13.27
C ARG A 64 5.35 -8.49 -12.10
N ASP A 65 5.16 -9.49 -11.27
CA ASP A 65 6.02 -9.70 -10.10
C ASP A 65 7.44 -10.17 -10.46
N VAL A 66 7.64 -10.69 -11.67
CA VAL A 66 8.94 -11.08 -12.22
C VAL A 66 9.47 -10.12 -13.30
N ASP A 67 8.72 -9.10 -13.67
CA ASP A 67 9.15 -8.08 -14.61
C ASP A 67 10.21 -7.17 -13.93
N PRO A 68 11.43 -7.05 -14.49
CA PRO A 68 12.49 -6.25 -13.88
C PRO A 68 12.18 -4.74 -13.82
N ALA A 69 11.20 -4.26 -14.57
CA ALA A 69 10.73 -2.87 -14.50
C ALA A 69 9.74 -2.63 -13.34
N THR A 70 9.31 -3.69 -12.66
CA THR A 70 8.40 -3.60 -11.53
C THR A 70 9.16 -3.25 -10.25
N ILE A 71 8.64 -2.28 -9.51
CA ILE A 71 9.16 -1.89 -8.20
C ILE A 71 8.20 -2.40 -7.13
N HIS A 72 8.72 -3.27 -6.28
CA HIS A 72 8.07 -3.71 -5.06
C HIS A 72 8.47 -2.80 -3.91
N VAL A 73 7.50 -2.32 -3.15
CA VAL A 73 7.71 -1.40 -2.04
C VAL A 73 7.18 -2.01 -0.76
N ILE A 74 7.94 -1.88 0.31
CA ILE A 74 7.54 -2.25 1.66
C ILE A 74 7.36 -1.00 2.51
N GLY A 75 6.41 -1.08 3.44
CA GLY A 75 6.21 -0.07 4.47
C GLY A 75 6.42 -0.68 5.85
N ARG A 76 7.08 0.08 6.73
CA ARG A 76 7.37 -0.31 8.10
C ARG A 76 6.70 0.61 9.10
N ALA A 77 6.35 0.02 10.23
CA ALA A 77 6.12 0.74 11.48
C ALA A 77 7.25 0.31 12.43
N ASP A 78 8.11 1.24 12.78
CA ASP A 78 9.41 0.98 13.39
C ASP A 78 10.17 -0.07 12.54
N GLU A 79 10.63 -1.18 13.13
CA GLU A 79 11.36 -2.24 12.42
C GLU A 79 10.42 -3.26 11.73
N THR A 80 9.11 -3.19 11.94
CA THR A 80 8.17 -4.20 11.44
C THR A 80 7.67 -3.89 10.05
N ILE A 81 7.93 -4.75 9.07
CA ILE A 81 7.33 -4.67 7.73
C ILE A 81 5.85 -5.05 7.84
N CYS A 82 4.95 -4.11 7.55
CA CYS A 82 3.52 -4.28 7.74
C CYS A 82 2.64 -3.70 6.61
N GLY A 83 3.27 -3.19 5.55
CA GLY A 83 2.54 -2.70 4.37
C GLY A 83 3.32 -2.88 3.08
N THR A 84 2.61 -2.85 1.96
CA THR A 84 3.16 -3.02 0.60
C THR A 84 2.47 -2.11 -0.40
N VAL A 85 3.17 -1.81 -1.49
CA VAL A 85 2.59 -1.33 -2.74
C VAL A 85 3.50 -1.79 -3.88
N ARG A 86 2.93 -2.01 -5.07
CA ARG A 86 3.66 -2.35 -6.29
C ARG A 86 3.41 -1.27 -7.33
N LEU A 87 4.44 -0.92 -8.13
CA LEU A 87 4.30 0.00 -9.24
C LEU A 87 5.17 -0.44 -10.43
N TYR A 88 4.73 -0.12 -11.64
CA TYR A 88 5.42 -0.49 -12.88
C TYR A 88 5.01 0.42 -14.05
N PRO A 89 5.89 0.59 -15.07
CA PRO A 89 5.54 1.33 -16.27
C PRO A 89 4.50 0.56 -17.11
N VAL A 90 3.58 1.30 -17.73
CA VAL A 90 2.56 0.73 -18.63
C VAL A 90 2.60 1.44 -19.99
N GLY A 91 3.15 0.76 -20.98
CA GLY A 91 3.26 1.29 -22.33
C GLY A 91 4.29 2.44 -22.48
N PRO A 92 4.38 3.02 -23.68
CA PRO A 92 5.23 4.17 -23.95
C PRO A 92 4.66 5.44 -23.32
N ARG A 93 5.45 6.50 -23.20
CA ARG A 93 5.05 7.86 -22.80
C ARG A 93 5.02 8.15 -21.29
N GLY A 94 5.72 7.37 -20.46
CA GLY A 94 5.87 7.71 -19.03
C GLY A 94 4.60 7.49 -18.21
N ARG A 95 3.71 6.60 -18.66
CA ARG A 95 2.57 6.15 -17.86
C ARG A 95 2.99 5.04 -16.89
N TRP A 96 2.54 5.14 -15.67
CA TRP A 96 2.77 4.17 -14.62
C TRP A 96 1.45 3.59 -14.10
N LYS A 97 1.52 2.42 -13.51
CA LYS A 97 0.42 1.84 -12.75
C LYS A 97 0.87 1.49 -11.35
N GLY A 98 0.02 1.82 -10.37
CA GLY A 98 0.16 1.37 -8.99
C GLY A 98 -0.93 0.37 -8.65
N ASP A 99 -0.53 -0.70 -7.96
CA ASP A 99 -1.47 -1.71 -7.46
C ASP A 99 -0.93 -2.38 -6.20
N ARG A 100 -1.63 -3.41 -5.70
CA ARG A 100 -1.23 -4.21 -4.55
C ARG A 100 -0.92 -3.39 -3.29
N LEU A 101 -1.61 -2.24 -3.10
CA LEU A 101 -1.55 -1.50 -1.84
C LEU A 101 -2.23 -2.33 -0.75
N ALA A 102 -1.46 -2.73 0.23
CA ALA A 102 -1.95 -3.50 1.37
C ALA A 102 -1.27 -3.05 2.66
N VAL A 103 -2.03 -3.02 3.76
CA VAL A 103 -1.52 -2.82 5.12
C VAL A 103 -2.18 -3.85 6.02
N LEU A 104 -1.39 -4.56 6.81
CA LEU A 104 -1.89 -5.55 7.78
C LEU A 104 -2.91 -4.89 8.73
N ALA A 105 -4.01 -5.58 9.02
CA ALA A 105 -5.14 -5.05 9.79
C ALA A 105 -4.73 -4.39 11.10
N SER A 106 -3.82 -5.01 11.85
CA SER A 106 -3.30 -4.51 13.13
C SER A 106 -2.51 -3.19 13.02
N TYR A 107 -2.06 -2.80 11.82
CA TYR A 107 -1.25 -1.59 11.58
C TYR A 107 -1.99 -0.49 10.81
N ARG A 108 -3.23 -0.71 10.37
CA ARG A 108 -4.00 0.28 9.57
C ARG A 108 -4.26 1.58 10.32
N HIS A 109 -4.43 1.49 11.63
CA HIS A 109 -4.65 2.66 12.50
C HIS A 109 -3.45 3.64 12.54
N LEU A 110 -2.26 3.20 12.14
CA LEU A 110 -1.06 4.04 12.04
C LEU A 110 -1.02 4.93 10.78
N GLY A 111 -1.90 4.69 9.79
CA GLY A 111 -1.99 5.50 8.58
C GLY A 111 -0.90 5.23 7.53
N LEU A 112 -0.22 4.09 7.56
CA LEU A 112 0.89 3.73 6.66
C LEU A 112 0.51 3.73 5.16
N GLY A 113 -0.77 3.59 4.83
CA GLY A 113 -1.25 3.62 3.43
C GLY A 113 -0.87 4.91 2.68
N ALA A 114 -0.92 6.07 3.35
CA ALA A 114 -0.59 7.34 2.71
C ALA A 114 0.91 7.48 2.39
N PRO A 115 1.85 7.19 3.29
CA PRO A 115 3.28 7.09 2.98
C PRO A 115 3.59 6.14 1.82
N LEU A 116 2.97 4.95 1.77
CA LEU A 116 3.17 3.97 0.69
C LEU A 116 2.74 4.53 -0.68
N VAL A 117 1.54 5.13 -0.76
CA VAL A 117 1.07 5.74 -2.01
C VAL A 117 1.97 6.89 -2.44
N ARG A 118 2.37 7.79 -1.51
CA ARG A 118 3.29 8.89 -1.82
C ARG A 118 4.66 8.40 -2.27
N PHE A 119 5.18 7.35 -1.66
CA PHE A 119 6.45 6.75 -2.08
C PHE A 119 6.37 6.20 -3.50
N ALA A 120 5.29 5.49 -3.84
CA ALA A 120 5.06 4.97 -5.19
C ALA A 120 4.96 6.10 -6.23
N VAL A 121 4.15 7.13 -5.95
CA VAL A 121 4.00 8.33 -6.80
C VAL A 121 5.34 9.03 -7.00
N GLY A 122 6.07 9.31 -5.92
CA GLY A 122 7.39 9.95 -5.98
C GLY A 122 8.43 9.11 -6.72
N SER A 123 8.38 7.78 -6.61
CA SER A 123 9.29 6.88 -7.32
C SER A 123 9.02 6.90 -8.83
N ALA A 124 7.75 6.81 -9.24
CA ALA A 124 7.37 6.90 -10.64
C ALA A 124 7.75 8.27 -11.24
N ALA A 125 7.55 9.37 -10.51
CA ALA A 125 7.93 10.71 -10.94
C ALA A 125 9.45 10.85 -11.14
N ARG A 126 10.27 10.37 -10.18
CA ARG A 126 11.76 10.40 -10.30
C ARG A 126 12.27 9.60 -11.49
N LEU A 127 11.54 8.58 -11.92
CA LEU A 127 11.86 7.76 -13.10
C LEU A 127 11.28 8.32 -14.41
N GLY A 128 10.86 9.59 -14.42
CA GLY A 128 10.38 10.27 -15.60
C GLY A 128 8.91 9.96 -15.96
N GLY A 129 8.14 9.44 -15.00
CA GLY A 129 6.71 9.24 -15.14
C GLY A 129 5.98 10.57 -15.36
N ARG A 130 4.91 10.54 -16.17
CA ARG A 130 4.04 11.68 -16.46
C ARG A 130 2.70 11.57 -15.75
N ASP A 131 2.14 10.39 -15.73
CA ASP A 131 0.89 10.08 -15.05
C ASP A 131 0.95 8.68 -14.45
N MET A 132 0.18 8.47 -13.39
CA MET A 132 0.03 7.16 -12.77
C MET A 132 -1.45 6.83 -12.63
N GLU A 133 -1.79 5.59 -12.94
CA GLU A 133 -3.15 5.07 -12.75
C GLU A 133 -3.19 4.00 -11.67
N ALA A 134 -4.35 3.86 -11.03
CA ALA A 134 -4.67 2.77 -10.14
C ALA A 134 -6.16 2.43 -10.24
N PHE A 135 -6.50 1.17 -9.99
CA PHE A 135 -7.89 0.70 -9.88
C PHE A 135 -8.23 0.51 -8.42
N ILE A 136 -9.17 1.31 -7.94
CA ILE A 136 -9.43 1.48 -6.51
C ILE A 136 -10.83 1.01 -6.17
N GLN A 137 -10.96 0.16 -5.16
CA GLN A 137 -12.24 -0.25 -4.61
C GLN A 137 -13.02 0.99 -4.14
N PRO A 138 -14.35 1.07 -4.36
CA PRO A 138 -15.15 2.26 -4.04
C PRO A 138 -14.97 2.79 -2.62
N ALA A 139 -14.80 1.91 -1.65
CA ALA A 139 -14.58 2.28 -0.23
C ALA A 139 -13.31 3.13 -0.01
N ASN A 140 -12.32 3.02 -0.90
CA ASN A 140 -11.03 3.72 -0.78
C ASN A 140 -10.93 4.97 -1.67
N VAL A 141 -11.92 5.27 -2.50
CA VAL A 141 -11.88 6.41 -3.44
C VAL A 141 -11.69 7.75 -2.72
N ALA A 142 -12.35 7.96 -1.57
CA ALA A 142 -12.21 9.18 -0.78
C ALA A 142 -10.76 9.38 -0.27
N PHE A 143 -10.12 8.30 0.17
CA PHE A 143 -8.71 8.30 0.60
C PHE A 143 -7.77 8.71 -0.56
N PHE A 144 -7.95 8.13 -1.76
CA PHE A 144 -7.13 8.48 -2.91
C PHE A 144 -7.39 9.92 -3.38
N ARG A 145 -8.63 10.41 -3.34
CA ARG A 145 -8.94 11.83 -3.61
C ARG A 145 -8.20 12.77 -2.65
N TRP A 146 -8.17 12.44 -1.37
CA TRP A 146 -7.40 13.21 -0.38
C TRP A 146 -5.90 13.23 -0.70
N LEU A 147 -5.36 12.18 -1.32
CA LEU A 147 -3.97 12.13 -1.79
C LEU A 147 -3.74 12.82 -3.16
N GLY A 148 -4.74 13.53 -3.71
CA GLY A 148 -4.61 14.27 -4.97
C GLY A 148 -4.96 13.47 -6.23
N TRP A 149 -5.43 12.24 -6.09
CA TRP A 149 -5.90 11.44 -7.22
C TRP A 149 -7.29 11.88 -7.67
N ARG A 150 -7.56 11.76 -8.96
CA ARG A 150 -8.86 12.08 -9.57
C ARG A 150 -9.47 10.85 -10.23
N PRO A 151 -10.80 10.65 -10.13
CA PRO A 151 -11.45 9.55 -10.83
C PRO A 151 -11.43 9.78 -12.33
N ALA A 152 -11.36 8.70 -13.12
CA ALA A 152 -11.36 8.72 -14.55
C ALA A 152 -12.21 7.57 -15.11
N GLY A 153 -13.23 7.92 -15.91
CA GLY A 153 -14.16 6.95 -16.49
C GLY A 153 -15.15 6.36 -15.49
N SER A 154 -15.89 5.37 -15.93
CA SER A 154 -16.86 4.62 -15.14
C SER A 154 -16.18 3.56 -14.28
N LEU A 155 -16.94 2.95 -13.38
CA LEU A 155 -16.50 1.75 -12.66
C LEU A 155 -16.22 0.62 -13.64
N VAL A 156 -15.18 -0.14 -13.38
CA VAL A 156 -14.82 -1.35 -14.12
C VAL A 156 -14.84 -2.55 -13.18
N ASP A 157 -15.22 -3.70 -13.68
CA ASP A 157 -15.05 -4.94 -12.94
C ASP A 157 -13.57 -5.37 -12.96
N TYR A 158 -13.02 -5.65 -11.79
CA TYR A 158 -11.68 -6.20 -11.62
C TYR A 158 -11.75 -7.33 -10.59
N ALA A 159 -11.48 -8.56 -11.02
CA ALA A 159 -11.59 -9.76 -10.20
C ALA A 159 -12.97 -9.91 -9.50
N GLY A 160 -14.07 -9.63 -10.24
CA GLY A 160 -15.44 -9.74 -9.72
C GLY A 160 -15.86 -8.61 -8.77
N ILE A 161 -15.06 -7.58 -8.62
CA ILE A 161 -15.35 -6.44 -7.73
C ILE A 161 -15.29 -5.13 -8.53
N PRO A 162 -16.29 -4.22 -8.34
CA PRO A 162 -16.25 -2.90 -8.98
C PRO A 162 -15.05 -2.10 -8.49
N HIS A 163 -14.32 -1.48 -9.42
CA HIS A 163 -13.21 -0.59 -9.13
C HIS A 163 -13.36 0.73 -9.88
N GLN A 164 -12.99 1.83 -9.24
CA GLN A 164 -12.85 3.13 -9.87
C GLN A 164 -11.42 3.29 -10.37
N ARG A 165 -11.25 3.54 -11.67
CA ARG A 165 -9.97 3.98 -12.20
C ARG A 165 -9.66 5.38 -11.68
N MET A 166 -8.48 5.56 -11.08
CA MET A 166 -8.00 6.83 -10.56
C MET A 166 -6.70 7.21 -11.27
N LEU A 167 -6.47 8.50 -11.46
CA LEU A 167 -5.28 9.06 -12.09
C LEU A 167 -4.66 10.14 -11.21
N ILE A 168 -3.32 10.21 -11.22
CA ILE A 168 -2.56 11.32 -10.67
C ILE A 168 -1.53 11.82 -11.68
N ASP A 169 -1.36 13.14 -11.76
CA ASP A 169 -0.33 13.81 -12.56
C ASP A 169 0.99 13.79 -11.79
N LEU A 170 2.04 13.22 -12.38
CA LEU A 170 3.36 13.10 -11.79
C LEU A 170 4.28 14.29 -12.12
N THR A 171 3.84 15.20 -12.97
CA THR A 171 4.62 16.38 -13.40
C THR A 171 4.41 17.58 -12.50
N ARG A 172 3.42 17.50 -11.60
CA ARG A 172 3.13 18.57 -10.63
C ARG A 172 3.68 18.17 -9.26
N PRO A 173 4.49 19.04 -8.63
CA PRO A 173 5.01 18.81 -7.30
C PRO A 173 3.92 18.78 -6.22
#